data_1812ef423f36b0bac5250d09e7af2718
#
_entry.id   1812ef423f36b0bac5250d09e7af2718
#
_cell.length_a   1.000
_cell.length_b   1.000
_cell.length_c   1.000
_cell.angle_alpha   90.00
_cell.angle_beta   90.00
_cell.angle_gamma   90.00
#
_symmetry.space_group_name_H-M   'P 1'
#
loop_
_entity.id
_entity.type
_entity.pdbx_description
1 polymer ?
#
loop_
_entity_poly.entity_id
_entity_poly.type
_entity_poly.pdbx_seq_one_letter_code
_entity_poly.pdbx_strand_id
1 'polypeptide(L)' 'MPGSKESPQPNQQEKVVLSDDILGGRSEIVIDHHGVSYRLRVTRQDKLILTK' A
#
# COMPACT_ATOMS: atom_id res chain seq x y z
N MET A 1 9.05 14.08 17.57
CA MET A 1 8.69 14.01 17.33
C MET A 1 8.33 13.78 16.92
N PRO A 2 8.10 13.64 16.91
CA PRO A 2 7.59 13.52 16.50
C PRO A 2 7.06 13.23 15.97
N GLY A 3 6.91 13.21 15.77
CA GLY A 3 6.44 13.04 15.35
C GLY A 3 5.82 12.92 14.96
N SER A 4 5.76 13.19 14.97
CA SER A 4 5.24 13.24 14.63
C SER A 4 4.68 13.14 14.12
N LYS A 5 4.62 13.28 14.08
CA LYS A 5 4.07 13.16 13.47
C LYS A 5 3.26 12.90 13.30
N GLU A 6 2.79 13.38 13.51
CA GLU A 6 2.17 13.14 13.31
C GLU A 6 1.13 12.63 12.81
N SER A 7 1.20 12.37 12.79
CA SER A 7 0.15 11.80 12.00
C SER A 7 -0.93 11.16 12.85
N PRO A 8 -2.20 11.26 12.45
CA PRO A 8 -3.30 10.84 13.31
C PRO A 8 -3.53 9.35 13.28
N GLN A 9 -2.55 8.58 13.50
CA GLN A 9 -2.67 7.14 13.46
C GLN A 9 -3.22 6.60 14.76
N PRO A 10 -4.13 5.67 14.67
CA PRO A 10 -4.69 5.09 15.88
C PRO A 10 -3.71 4.21 16.63
N ASN A 11 -2.68 3.75 15.96
CA ASN A 11 -1.69 2.86 16.54
C ASN A 11 -0.32 3.37 16.18
N GLN A 12 0.50 3.63 17.17
CA GLN A 12 1.81 4.20 16.93
C GLN A 12 2.73 3.26 16.19
N GLN A 13 2.47 1.98 16.25
CA GLN A 13 3.32 1.01 15.58
C GLN A 13 2.85 0.68 14.19
N GLU A 14 1.80 1.30 13.79
CA GLU A 14 1.23 1.06 12.49
C GLU A 14 2.09 1.72 11.42
N LYS A 15 2.42 0.98 10.40
CA LYS A 15 3.21 1.49 9.30
C LYS A 15 2.29 1.93 8.17
N VAL A 16 2.51 3.14 7.68
CA VAL A 16 1.73 3.67 6.57
C VAL A 16 2.65 3.84 5.37
N VAL A 17 2.21 3.32 4.22
CA VAL A 17 2.93 3.50 2.97
C VAL A 17 1.96 4.08 1.96
N LEU A 18 2.51 4.84 1.02
CA LEU A 18 1.70 5.40 -0.05
C LEU A 18 1.61 4.40 -1.19
N SER A 19 0.43 4.27 -1.77
CA SER A 19 0.26 3.35 -2.90
C SER A 19 1.16 3.76 -4.07
N ASP A 20 1.38 5.05 -4.25
CA ASP A 20 2.26 5.52 -5.32
C ASP A 20 3.66 4.99 -5.15
N ASP A 21 4.13 4.87 -3.92
CA ASP A 21 5.46 4.34 -3.66
C ASP A 21 5.54 2.86 -3.99
N ILE A 22 4.48 2.14 -3.69
CA ILE A 22 4.46 0.70 -3.96
C ILE A 22 4.31 0.43 -5.44
N LEU A 23 3.42 1.15 -6.08
CA LEU A 23 3.12 0.90 -7.49
C LEU A 23 4.17 1.46 -8.42
N GLY A 24 4.88 2.51 -8.00
CA GLY A 24 5.98 3.05 -8.79
C GLY A 24 5.55 3.54 -10.16
N GLY A 25 4.37 4.14 -10.25
CA GLY A 25 3.87 4.65 -11.52
C GLY A 25 3.11 3.63 -12.34
N ARG A 26 2.95 2.43 -11.83
CA ARG A 26 2.21 1.39 -12.52
C ARG A 26 0.81 1.29 -11.96
N SER A 27 -0.10 0.74 -12.77
CA SER A 27 -1.45 0.52 -12.28
C SER A 27 -1.62 -0.85 -11.66
N GLU A 28 -0.62 -1.71 -11.80
CA GLU A 28 -0.71 -3.07 -11.27
C GLU A 28 0.67 -3.59 -10.95
N ILE A 29 0.80 -4.27 -9.83
CA ILE A 29 2.05 -4.94 -9.45
C ILE A 29 1.72 -6.30 -8.87
N VAL A 30 2.75 -7.15 -8.81
CA VAL A 30 2.64 -8.45 -8.18
C VAL A 30 3.43 -8.43 -6.89
N ILE A 31 2.83 -8.91 -5.83
CA ILE A 31 3.46 -9.00 -4.53
C ILE A 31 3.68 -10.47 -4.23
N ASP A 32 4.92 -10.85 -3.97
CA ASP A 32 5.26 -12.21 -3.58
C ASP A 32 5.24 -12.27 -2.06
N HIS A 33 4.29 -13.02 -1.54
CA HIS A 33 4.17 -13.19 -0.10
C HIS A 33 4.41 -14.66 0.22
N HIS A 34 5.60 -14.95 0.72
CA HIS A 34 5.98 -16.30 1.11
C HIS A 34 5.74 -17.32 -0.02
N GLY A 35 6.12 -16.92 -1.22
CA GLY A 35 5.97 -17.80 -2.38
C GLY A 35 4.61 -17.76 -3.03
N VAL A 36 3.69 -16.98 -2.49
CA VAL A 36 2.35 -16.82 -3.08
C VAL A 36 2.27 -15.45 -3.74
N SER A 37 1.83 -15.43 -4.98
CA SER A 37 1.74 -14.19 -5.75
C SER A 37 0.37 -13.57 -5.59
N TYR A 38 0.35 -12.29 -5.22
CA TYR A 38 -0.86 -11.50 -5.13
C TYR A 38 -0.75 -10.36 -6.12
N ARG A 39 -1.86 -9.88 -6.61
CA ARG A 39 -1.89 -8.74 -7.52
C ARG A 39 -2.56 -7.56 -6.85
N LEU A 40 -1.85 -6.45 -6.84
CA LEU A 40 -2.37 -5.19 -6.33
C LEU A 40 -2.60 -4.28 -7.52
N ARG A 41 -3.79 -3.72 -7.62
CA ARG A 41 -4.19 -2.97 -8.79
C ARG A 41 -5.03 -1.77 -8.43
N VAL A 42 -4.89 -0.70 -9.20
CA VAL A 42 -5.70 0.50 -9.06
C VAL A 42 -6.67 0.54 -10.22
N THR A 43 -7.94 0.71 -9.91
CA THR A 43 -8.99 0.79 -10.94
C THR A 43 -9.11 2.21 -11.45
N ARG A 44 -9.95 2.37 -12.47
CA ARG A 44 -10.22 3.70 -13.03
C ARG A 44 -10.86 4.62 -12.02
N GLN A 45 -11.53 4.06 -11.05
CA GLN A 45 -12.19 4.84 -10.02
C GLN A 45 -11.26 5.13 -8.86
N ASP A 46 -9.98 4.90 -9.07
CA ASP A 46 -8.97 5.16 -8.04
C ASP A 46 -9.18 4.28 -6.80
N LYS A 47 -9.61 3.07 -7.04
CA LYS A 47 -9.79 2.09 -5.98
C LYS A 47 -8.68 1.08 -6.02
N LEU A 48 -8.23 0.69 -4.87
CA LEU A 48 -7.15 -0.27 -4.74
C LEU A 48 -7.73 -1.64 -4.47
N ILE A 49 -7.35 -2.63 -5.28
CA ILE A 49 -7.81 -4.00 -5.10
C ILE A 49 -6.65 -4.94 -5.00
N LEU A 50 -6.81 -5.94 -4.15
CA LEU A 50 -5.82 -6.99 -3.98
C LEU A 50 -6.48 -8.31 -4.32
N THR A 51 -5.87 -9.05 -5.24
CA THR A 51 -6.38 -10.35 -5.65
C THR A 51 -5.26 -11.37 -5.60
N LYS A 52 -5.65 -12.61 -5.69
CA LYS A 52 -4.69 -13.68 -5.60
C LYS A 52 -4.62 -14.50 -6.88
#